data_58780c23636141a0ad26895743766222
#
_entry.id   58780c23636141a0ad26895743766222
#
_cell.length_a   1.000
_cell.length_b   1.000
_cell.length_c   1.000
_cell.angle_alpha   90.00
_cell.angle_beta   90.00
_cell.angle_gamma   90.00
#
_symmetry.space_group_name_H-M   'P 1'
#
loop_
_entity.id
_entity.type
_entity.pdbx_description
1 polymer ?
#
loop_
_entity_poly.entity_id
_entity_poly.type
_entity_poly.pdbx_seq_one_letter_code
_entity_poly.pdbx_strand_id
1 'polypeptide(L)'
;MEKVALVTGSSSGIGLETVLALARDGYETFASMRDVNKSGELEYAAKKENLKIKIMELDVDREESIVSAIKKISLEHGRLDILVNNAGYGQFGCTEDITLDDFRKQFETNFFSIVRIIQEVSPIMRNQKSGIIVNISSVAGKIGLPGSSAYISTKFALEGFSECLRYELGQFGIKTTLIEPGVIKTNFFNSMKVPESKIDPKYKELTDNILAGLKMMAEMGTPPSQVADVIMKAIHSDEILPRYTVGADAAMFMEAKQSKTDIEFEKYMSKELFQS
;
A
#
# COMPACT_ATOMS: atom_id res chain seq x y z
N MET A 1 1.63 -29.18 -2.38
CA MET A 1 2.29 -28.27 -1.42
C MET A 1 1.34 -27.09 -1.18
N GLU A 2 1.22 -26.70 0.06
CA GLU A 2 0.41 -25.54 0.47
C GLU A 2 1.00 -24.25 -0.14
N LYS A 3 0.16 -23.38 -0.67
CA LYS A 3 0.60 -22.12 -1.25
C LYS A 3 0.91 -21.12 -0.13
N VAL A 4 1.95 -20.32 -0.32
CA VAL A 4 2.50 -19.41 0.69
C VAL A 4 2.28 -17.97 0.28
N ALA A 5 1.83 -17.14 1.23
CA ALA A 5 1.65 -15.71 1.04
C ALA A 5 2.39 -14.90 2.12
N LEU A 6 2.93 -13.74 1.73
CA LEU A 6 3.51 -12.74 2.62
C LEU A 6 2.78 -11.41 2.45
N VAL A 7 2.34 -10.84 3.57
CA VAL A 7 1.73 -9.49 3.60
C VAL A 7 2.54 -8.60 4.52
N THR A 8 3.02 -7.46 4.04
CA THR A 8 3.75 -6.49 4.86
C THR A 8 2.81 -5.48 5.52
N GLY A 9 3.11 -5.06 6.76
CA GLY A 9 2.30 -4.07 7.48
C GLY A 9 0.92 -4.59 7.88
N SER A 10 0.85 -5.79 8.44
CA SER A 10 -0.40 -6.54 8.67
C SER A 10 -1.03 -6.30 10.04
N SER A 11 -0.51 -5.40 10.86
CA SER A 11 -1.03 -5.19 12.22
C SER A 11 -2.44 -4.56 12.27
N SER A 12 -2.89 -3.94 11.19
CA SER A 12 -4.21 -3.29 11.11
C SER A 12 -4.63 -3.02 9.65
N GLY A 13 -5.85 -2.55 9.46
CA GLY A 13 -6.35 -1.99 8.21
C GLY A 13 -6.28 -2.96 7.02
N ILE A 14 -5.82 -2.48 5.85
CA ILE A 14 -5.77 -3.26 4.61
C ILE A 14 -4.93 -4.52 4.79
N GLY A 15 -3.76 -4.42 5.43
CA GLY A 15 -2.87 -5.57 5.63
C GLY A 15 -3.51 -6.66 6.49
N LEU A 16 -4.19 -6.30 7.57
CA LEU A 16 -4.92 -7.22 8.44
C LEU A 16 -6.01 -7.97 7.64
N GLU A 17 -6.89 -7.23 6.96
CA GLU A 17 -7.98 -7.83 6.18
C GLU A 17 -7.45 -8.73 5.05
N THR A 18 -6.34 -8.33 4.41
CA THR A 18 -5.71 -9.13 3.36
C THR A 18 -5.15 -10.45 3.91
N VAL A 19 -4.52 -10.43 5.09
CA VAL A 19 -4.06 -11.66 5.76
C VAL A 19 -5.22 -12.61 6.03
N LEU A 20 -6.31 -12.09 6.60
CA LEU A 20 -7.50 -12.92 6.88
C LEU A 20 -8.10 -13.49 5.60
N ALA A 21 -8.20 -12.68 4.53
CA ALA A 21 -8.74 -13.14 3.25
C ALA A 21 -7.88 -14.25 2.63
N LEU A 22 -6.55 -14.09 2.61
CA LEU A 22 -5.63 -15.12 2.11
C LEU A 22 -5.68 -16.40 2.95
N ALA A 23 -5.76 -16.28 4.28
CA ALA A 23 -5.86 -17.44 5.15
C ALA A 23 -7.20 -18.19 4.99
N ARG A 24 -8.33 -17.49 4.77
CA ARG A 24 -9.62 -18.09 4.42
C ARG A 24 -9.56 -18.86 3.10
N ASP A 25 -8.75 -18.38 2.16
CA ASP A 25 -8.56 -19.02 0.85
C ASP A 25 -7.54 -20.18 0.89
N GLY A 26 -7.04 -20.53 2.08
CA GLY A 26 -6.16 -21.69 2.30
C GLY A 26 -4.68 -21.45 2.05
N TYR A 27 -4.23 -20.19 1.93
CA TYR A 27 -2.81 -19.88 1.90
C TYR A 27 -2.20 -19.98 3.30
N GLU A 28 -1.02 -20.57 3.39
CA GLU A 28 -0.17 -20.37 4.56
C GLU A 28 0.34 -18.93 4.56
N THR A 29 -0.24 -18.10 5.44
CA THR A 29 -0.10 -16.65 5.34
C THR A 29 0.83 -16.12 6.42
N PHE A 30 1.95 -15.52 6.00
CA PHE A 30 2.86 -14.77 6.85
C PHE A 30 2.36 -13.32 6.97
N ALA A 31 1.93 -12.99 8.18
CA ALA A 31 1.49 -11.65 8.56
C ALA A 31 2.68 -10.90 9.17
N SER A 32 3.29 -10.00 8.41
CA SER A 32 4.49 -9.33 8.90
C SER A 32 4.21 -7.91 9.38
N MET A 33 4.90 -7.53 10.44
CA MET A 33 4.82 -6.22 11.07
C MET A 33 6.13 -5.88 11.79
N ARG A 34 6.42 -4.58 11.93
CA ARG A 34 7.63 -4.11 12.61
C ARG A 34 7.66 -4.44 14.10
N ASP A 35 6.50 -4.42 14.75
CA ASP A 35 6.33 -4.69 16.17
C ASP A 35 5.27 -5.79 16.34
N VAL A 36 5.71 -7.00 16.64
CA VAL A 36 4.83 -8.18 16.80
C VAL A 36 3.89 -8.07 18.01
N ASN A 37 4.18 -7.20 18.97
CA ASN A 37 3.27 -6.94 20.10
C ASN A 37 1.96 -6.25 19.64
N LYS A 38 1.92 -5.77 18.42
CA LYS A 38 0.70 -5.19 17.80
C LYS A 38 -0.15 -6.20 17.02
N SER A 39 0.13 -7.50 17.17
CA SER A 39 -0.61 -8.58 16.49
C SER A 39 -1.99 -8.89 17.07
N GLY A 40 -2.30 -8.38 18.27
CA GLY A 40 -3.46 -8.82 19.07
C GLY A 40 -4.81 -8.75 18.34
N GLU A 41 -5.08 -7.72 17.55
CA GLU A 41 -6.31 -7.60 16.76
C GLU A 41 -6.38 -8.69 15.68
N LEU A 42 -5.28 -8.92 14.97
CA LEU A 42 -5.18 -9.93 13.93
C LEU A 42 -5.28 -11.35 14.51
N GLU A 43 -4.59 -11.63 15.62
CA GLU A 43 -4.66 -12.93 16.30
C GLU A 43 -6.06 -13.22 16.81
N TYR A 44 -6.74 -12.22 17.39
CA TYR A 44 -8.12 -12.36 17.84
C TYR A 44 -9.06 -12.70 16.67
N ALA A 45 -8.95 -11.96 15.56
CA ALA A 45 -9.76 -12.19 14.37
C ALA A 45 -9.50 -13.58 13.75
N ALA A 46 -8.23 -13.96 13.60
CA ALA A 46 -7.84 -15.26 13.06
C ALA A 46 -8.33 -16.42 13.96
N LYS A 47 -8.21 -16.28 15.28
CA LYS A 47 -8.70 -17.28 16.25
C LYS A 47 -10.22 -17.47 16.18
N LYS A 48 -10.96 -16.36 16.05
CA LYS A 48 -12.43 -16.40 15.94
C LYS A 48 -12.90 -17.21 14.75
N GLU A 49 -12.15 -17.19 13.66
CA GLU A 49 -12.45 -17.89 12.41
C GLU A 49 -11.67 -19.21 12.26
N ASN A 50 -10.88 -19.61 13.27
CA ASN A 50 -10.01 -20.79 13.25
C ASN A 50 -9.02 -20.79 12.06
N LEU A 51 -8.51 -19.61 11.70
CA LEU A 51 -7.54 -19.44 10.62
C LEU A 51 -6.12 -19.66 11.11
N LYS A 52 -5.29 -20.29 10.27
CA LYS A 52 -3.86 -20.45 10.52
C LYS A 52 -3.11 -19.30 9.87
N ILE A 53 -2.47 -18.48 10.70
CA ILE A 53 -1.59 -17.39 10.27
C ILE A 53 -0.25 -17.50 10.99
N LYS A 54 0.81 -17.01 10.37
CA LYS A 54 2.15 -16.93 10.97
C LYS A 54 2.51 -15.45 11.17
N ILE A 55 2.56 -15.02 12.43
CA ILE A 55 3.06 -13.68 12.77
C ILE A 55 4.57 -13.67 12.59
N MET A 56 5.09 -12.62 11.93
CA MET A 56 6.51 -12.46 11.64
C MET A 56 6.94 -11.02 11.89
N GLU A 57 8.08 -10.85 12.56
CA GLU A 57 8.73 -9.54 12.59
C GLU A 57 9.35 -9.23 11.23
N LEU A 58 9.02 -8.08 10.68
CA LEU A 58 9.63 -7.51 9.50
C LEU A 58 9.53 -5.99 9.55
N ASP A 59 10.67 -5.34 9.78
CA ASP A 59 10.84 -3.91 9.63
C ASP A 59 11.29 -3.62 8.19
N VAL A 60 10.40 -3.04 7.39
CA VAL A 60 10.66 -2.78 5.97
C VAL A 60 11.73 -1.69 5.75
N ASP A 61 12.02 -0.87 6.77
CA ASP A 61 13.06 0.16 6.73
C ASP A 61 14.47 -0.42 7.01
N ARG A 62 14.58 -1.73 7.34
CA ARG A 62 15.84 -2.40 7.66
C ARG A 62 16.10 -3.57 6.71
N GLU A 63 17.17 -3.45 5.93
CA GLU A 63 17.56 -4.46 4.93
C GLU A 63 17.77 -5.84 5.55
N GLU A 64 18.46 -5.93 6.71
CA GLU A 64 18.71 -7.20 7.39
C GLU A 64 17.42 -7.89 7.84
N SER A 65 16.41 -7.10 8.23
CA SER A 65 15.08 -7.61 8.59
C SER A 65 14.38 -8.22 7.39
N ILE A 66 14.43 -7.55 6.23
CA ILE A 66 13.87 -8.04 4.97
C ILE A 66 14.54 -9.36 4.58
N VAL A 67 15.87 -9.36 4.47
CA VAL A 67 16.65 -10.55 4.07
C VAL A 67 16.38 -11.73 5.02
N SER A 68 16.37 -11.49 6.33
CA SER A 68 16.10 -12.53 7.33
C SER A 68 14.70 -13.13 7.18
N ALA A 69 13.67 -12.28 7.00
CA ALA A 69 12.28 -12.72 6.84
C ALA A 69 12.09 -13.56 5.57
N ILE A 70 12.58 -13.08 4.43
CA ILE A 70 12.46 -13.80 3.15
C ILE A 70 13.24 -15.11 3.18
N LYS A 71 14.47 -15.11 3.73
CA LYS A 71 15.27 -16.31 3.91
C LYS A 71 14.56 -17.35 4.78
N LYS A 72 13.90 -16.93 5.88
CA LYS A 72 13.12 -17.83 6.72
C LYS A 72 11.99 -18.51 5.94
N ILE A 73 11.18 -17.73 5.20
CA ILE A 73 10.11 -18.28 4.36
C ILE A 73 10.68 -19.27 3.34
N SER A 74 11.77 -18.89 2.66
CA SER A 74 12.42 -19.74 1.64
C SER A 74 12.95 -21.06 2.22
N LEU A 75 13.54 -21.04 3.41
CA LEU A 75 14.03 -22.25 4.08
C LEU A 75 12.90 -23.16 4.58
N GLU A 76 11.81 -22.59 5.10
CA GLU A 76 10.68 -23.37 5.60
C GLU A 76 9.83 -24.00 4.49
N HIS A 77 9.64 -23.27 3.37
CA HIS A 77 8.66 -23.67 2.34
C HIS A 77 9.24 -23.87 0.95
N GLY A 78 10.43 -23.33 0.67
CA GLY A 78 11.04 -23.36 -0.67
C GLY A 78 10.26 -22.57 -1.73
N ARG A 79 9.22 -21.85 -1.33
CA ARG A 79 8.29 -21.11 -2.21
C ARG A 79 7.69 -19.88 -1.58
N LEU A 80 7.27 -18.95 -2.42
CA LEU A 80 6.39 -17.83 -2.09
C LEU A 80 5.50 -17.56 -3.30
N ASP A 81 4.18 -17.71 -3.13
CA ASP A 81 3.22 -17.61 -4.24
C ASP A 81 2.66 -16.19 -4.36
N ILE A 82 2.40 -15.55 -3.23
CA ILE A 82 1.82 -14.21 -3.16
C ILE A 82 2.70 -13.31 -2.28
N LEU A 83 3.08 -12.16 -2.81
CA LEU A 83 3.64 -11.05 -2.06
C LEU A 83 2.68 -9.86 -2.11
N VAL A 84 2.27 -9.35 -0.95
CA VAL A 84 1.50 -8.11 -0.85
C VAL A 84 2.33 -7.04 -0.13
N ASN A 85 2.85 -6.09 -0.89
CA ASN A 85 3.56 -4.92 -0.39
C ASN A 85 2.54 -3.86 0.05
N ASN A 86 2.17 -3.92 1.34
CA ASN A 86 1.17 -3.03 1.93
C ASN A 86 1.76 -2.06 2.97
N ALA A 87 2.89 -2.39 3.59
CA ALA A 87 3.52 -1.51 4.59
C ALA A 87 3.77 -0.10 4.02
N GLY A 88 3.38 0.92 4.78
CA GLY A 88 3.55 2.31 4.37
C GLY A 88 2.90 3.27 5.35
N TYR A 89 3.23 4.55 5.22
CA TYR A 89 2.61 5.63 5.97
C TYR A 89 2.48 6.88 5.09
N GLY A 90 1.79 7.90 5.57
CA GLY A 90 1.66 9.21 4.92
C GLY A 90 2.45 10.28 5.67
N GLN A 91 3.24 11.08 4.95
CA GLN A 91 3.79 12.34 5.41
C GLN A 91 2.92 13.45 4.83
N PHE A 92 2.36 14.28 5.69
CA PHE A 92 1.51 15.40 5.32
C PHE A 92 2.18 16.72 5.67
N GLY A 93 2.00 17.74 4.83
CA GLY A 93 2.50 19.10 4.99
C GLY A 93 2.76 19.74 3.63
N CYS A 94 2.77 21.07 3.56
CA CYS A 94 3.21 21.79 2.38
C CYS A 94 4.70 21.51 2.13
N THR A 95 5.12 21.56 0.89
CA THR A 95 6.49 21.16 0.49
C THR A 95 7.57 21.96 1.23
N GLU A 96 7.34 23.25 1.50
CA GLU A 96 8.27 24.12 2.24
C GLU A 96 8.37 23.76 3.73
N ASP A 97 7.32 23.10 4.30
CA ASP A 97 7.26 22.74 5.71
C ASP A 97 7.89 21.35 5.98
N ILE A 98 8.02 20.51 4.95
CA ILE A 98 8.55 19.15 5.06
C ILE A 98 10.06 19.16 4.82
N THR A 99 10.83 18.56 5.73
CA THR A 99 12.28 18.47 5.56
C THR A 99 12.64 17.45 4.46
N LEU A 100 13.81 17.63 3.85
CA LEU A 100 14.32 16.65 2.87
C LEU A 100 14.52 15.26 3.51
N ASP A 101 14.83 15.20 4.81
CA ASP A 101 14.94 13.93 5.54
C ASP A 101 13.59 13.24 5.72
N ASP A 102 12.50 13.98 5.89
CA ASP A 102 11.16 13.41 5.93
C ASP A 102 10.75 12.86 4.56
N PHE A 103 11.10 13.56 3.47
CA PHE A 103 10.97 13.04 2.10
C PHE A 103 11.75 11.73 1.93
N ARG A 104 13.01 11.68 2.35
CA ARG A 104 13.84 10.46 2.25
C ARG A 104 13.24 9.30 3.04
N LYS A 105 12.79 9.54 4.29
CA LYS A 105 12.13 8.51 5.11
C LYS A 105 10.82 8.02 4.48
N GLN A 106 10.05 8.93 3.88
CA GLN A 106 8.82 8.56 3.18
C GLN A 106 9.12 7.65 1.98
N PHE A 107 10.16 7.99 1.17
CA PHE A 107 10.62 7.15 0.07
C PHE A 107 11.21 5.84 0.55
N GLU A 108 11.96 5.84 1.64
CA GLU A 108 12.54 4.64 2.23
C GLU A 108 11.47 3.59 2.52
N THR A 109 10.43 3.98 3.27
CA THR A 109 9.36 3.06 3.66
C THR A 109 8.44 2.71 2.50
N ASN A 110 7.98 3.70 1.70
CA ASN A 110 6.90 3.48 0.74
C ASN A 110 7.39 3.01 -0.64
N PHE A 111 8.68 3.11 -0.92
CA PHE A 111 9.22 2.79 -2.24
C PHE A 111 10.47 1.90 -2.18
N PHE A 112 11.57 2.34 -1.55
CA PHE A 112 12.82 1.57 -1.56
C PHE A 112 12.69 0.24 -0.82
N SER A 113 11.91 0.18 0.24
CA SER A 113 11.61 -1.07 0.93
C SER A 113 10.97 -2.10 -0.02
N ILE A 114 10.01 -1.65 -0.85
CA ILE A 114 9.33 -2.50 -1.83
C ILE A 114 10.32 -3.01 -2.87
N VAL A 115 11.22 -2.14 -3.35
CA VAL A 115 12.29 -2.54 -4.29
C VAL A 115 13.13 -3.66 -3.68
N ARG A 116 13.61 -3.51 -2.43
CA ARG A 116 14.44 -4.53 -1.74
C ARG A 116 13.67 -5.84 -1.55
N ILE A 117 12.43 -5.78 -1.06
CA ILE A 117 11.60 -6.98 -0.88
C ILE A 117 11.44 -7.73 -2.20
N ILE A 118 11.17 -7.03 -3.29
CA ILE A 118 11.01 -7.64 -4.61
C ILE A 118 12.34 -8.25 -5.11
N GLN A 119 13.47 -7.59 -4.86
CA GLN A 119 14.79 -8.14 -5.19
C GLN A 119 15.07 -9.48 -4.48
N GLU A 120 14.69 -9.59 -3.19
CA GLU A 120 14.85 -10.83 -2.43
C GLU A 120 13.83 -11.92 -2.83
N VAL A 121 12.61 -11.55 -3.19
CA VAL A 121 11.53 -12.50 -3.53
C VAL A 121 11.62 -12.99 -4.98
N SER A 122 12.05 -12.14 -5.90
CA SER A 122 12.08 -12.48 -7.34
C SER A 122 12.88 -13.74 -7.69
N PRO A 123 14.05 -14.04 -7.09
CA PRO A 123 14.76 -15.30 -7.34
C PRO A 123 13.93 -16.54 -6.97
N ILE A 124 13.16 -16.48 -5.87
CA ILE A 124 12.31 -17.59 -5.42
C ILE A 124 11.20 -17.82 -6.43
N MET A 125 10.44 -16.78 -6.78
CA MET A 125 9.34 -16.84 -7.73
C MET A 125 9.81 -17.23 -9.15
N ARG A 126 10.99 -16.74 -9.56
CA ARG A 126 11.59 -17.10 -10.86
C ARG A 126 11.93 -18.59 -10.93
N ASN A 127 12.49 -19.17 -9.86
CA ASN A 127 12.76 -20.61 -9.79
C ASN A 127 11.46 -21.42 -9.82
N GLN A 128 10.37 -20.90 -9.22
CA GLN A 128 9.02 -21.49 -9.28
C GLN A 128 8.37 -21.36 -10.67
N LYS A 129 8.82 -20.42 -11.50
CA LYS A 129 8.18 -19.98 -12.75
C LYS A 129 6.74 -19.49 -12.53
N SER A 130 6.45 -18.99 -11.35
CA SER A 130 5.14 -18.50 -10.96
C SER A 130 5.25 -17.62 -9.72
N GLY A 131 4.34 -16.66 -9.57
CA GLY A 131 4.20 -15.80 -8.42
C GLY A 131 3.32 -14.60 -8.75
N ILE A 132 2.75 -13.98 -7.71
CA ILE A 132 1.95 -12.76 -7.86
C ILE A 132 2.48 -11.74 -6.87
N ILE A 133 2.82 -10.56 -7.38
CA ILE A 133 3.23 -9.39 -6.60
C ILE A 133 2.12 -8.36 -6.66
N VAL A 134 1.56 -8.03 -5.50
CA VAL A 134 0.53 -7.02 -5.33
C VAL A 134 1.14 -5.83 -4.60
N ASN A 135 1.21 -4.68 -5.26
CA ASN A 135 1.70 -3.43 -4.65
C ASN A 135 0.51 -2.54 -4.29
N ILE A 136 0.37 -2.18 -3.02
CA ILE A 136 -0.67 -1.25 -2.58
C ILE A 136 -0.22 0.18 -2.90
N SER A 137 -0.77 0.70 -3.99
CA SER A 137 -0.60 2.09 -4.43
C SER A 137 -1.66 2.99 -3.79
N SER A 138 -2.22 3.89 -4.53
CA SER A 138 -3.32 4.78 -4.17
C SER A 138 -3.81 5.51 -5.43
N VAL A 139 -5.01 6.06 -5.41
CA VAL A 139 -5.42 7.11 -6.36
C VAL A 139 -4.40 8.27 -6.37
N ALA A 140 -3.73 8.53 -5.24
CA ALA A 140 -2.61 9.46 -5.12
C ALA A 140 -1.34 9.08 -5.91
N GLY A 141 -1.31 7.90 -6.54
CA GLY A 141 -0.30 7.53 -7.54
C GLY A 141 -0.60 8.06 -8.94
N LYS A 142 -1.77 8.67 -9.14
CA LYS A 142 -2.26 9.17 -10.44
C LYS A 142 -2.64 10.65 -10.43
N ILE A 143 -2.90 11.21 -9.25
CA ILE A 143 -3.30 12.62 -9.08
C ILE A 143 -2.46 13.32 -8.02
N GLY A 144 -2.24 14.62 -8.17
CA GLY A 144 -1.62 15.49 -7.18
C GLY A 144 -2.66 16.05 -6.20
N LEU A 145 -2.32 16.11 -4.92
CA LEU A 145 -3.13 16.73 -3.87
C LEU A 145 -2.23 17.66 -3.03
N PRO A 146 -2.70 18.85 -2.65
CA PRO A 146 -1.93 19.75 -1.80
C PRO A 146 -1.64 19.10 -0.45
N GLY A 147 -0.52 19.48 0.17
CA GLY A 147 -0.11 18.96 1.48
C GLY A 147 0.34 17.50 1.49
N SER A 148 0.47 16.84 0.34
CA SER A 148 0.81 15.40 0.27
C SER A 148 1.96 15.09 -0.69
N SER A 149 2.78 16.09 -1.05
CA SER A 149 3.81 15.96 -2.09
C SER A 149 4.78 14.81 -1.82
N ALA A 150 5.25 14.62 -0.58
CA ALA A 150 6.15 13.53 -0.22
C ALA A 150 5.49 12.15 -0.43
N TYR A 151 4.27 11.95 0.06
CA TYR A 151 3.53 10.70 -0.08
C TYR A 151 3.19 10.42 -1.55
N ILE A 152 2.62 11.39 -2.25
CA ILE A 152 2.23 11.29 -3.66
C ILE A 152 3.40 10.90 -4.54
N SER A 153 4.56 11.55 -4.35
CA SER A 153 5.76 11.23 -5.12
C SER A 153 6.18 9.76 -4.98
N THR A 154 6.05 9.16 -3.78
CA THR A 154 6.32 7.72 -3.61
C THR A 154 5.34 6.83 -4.34
N LYS A 155 4.05 7.23 -4.40
CA LYS A 155 3.03 6.44 -5.09
C LYS A 155 3.17 6.55 -6.62
N PHE A 156 3.50 7.72 -7.16
CA PHE A 156 3.87 7.86 -8.58
C PHE A 156 5.10 7.02 -8.93
N ALA A 157 6.13 7.03 -8.08
CA ALA A 157 7.30 6.17 -8.29
C ALA A 157 6.93 4.68 -8.31
N LEU A 158 6.05 4.24 -7.39
CA LEU A 158 5.58 2.86 -7.31
C LEU A 158 4.77 2.45 -8.54
N GLU A 159 3.96 3.36 -9.11
CA GLU A 159 3.22 3.13 -10.34
C GLU A 159 4.17 2.81 -11.50
N GLY A 160 5.11 3.70 -11.80
CA GLY A 160 6.08 3.51 -12.89
C GLY A 160 6.97 2.28 -12.67
N PHE A 161 7.44 2.05 -11.44
CA PHE A 161 8.21 0.86 -11.08
C PHE A 161 7.43 -0.43 -11.34
N SER A 162 6.17 -0.47 -10.93
CA SER A 162 5.33 -1.67 -11.12
C SER A 162 5.04 -1.96 -12.60
N GLU A 163 4.92 -0.93 -13.45
CA GLU A 163 4.84 -1.12 -14.90
C GLU A 163 6.09 -1.81 -15.46
N CYS A 164 7.28 -1.37 -15.05
CA CYS A 164 8.54 -2.00 -15.46
C CYS A 164 8.59 -3.49 -15.05
N LEU A 165 8.21 -3.77 -13.81
CA LEU A 165 8.19 -5.15 -13.28
C LEU A 165 7.29 -6.10 -14.09
N ARG A 166 6.18 -5.61 -14.63
CA ARG A 166 5.29 -6.45 -15.48
C ARG A 166 6.01 -6.99 -16.70
N TYR A 167 6.88 -6.20 -17.31
CA TYR A 167 7.69 -6.63 -18.45
C TYR A 167 8.87 -7.50 -18.00
N GLU A 168 9.59 -7.07 -16.96
CA GLU A 168 10.80 -7.76 -16.49
C GLU A 168 10.51 -9.13 -15.90
N LEU A 169 9.48 -9.24 -15.06
CA LEU A 169 9.15 -10.47 -14.34
C LEU A 169 8.13 -11.34 -15.07
N GLY A 170 7.32 -10.75 -15.96
CA GLY A 170 6.31 -11.48 -16.73
C GLY A 170 6.87 -12.60 -17.58
N GLN A 171 8.08 -12.44 -18.14
CA GLN A 171 8.77 -13.48 -18.91
C GLN A 171 9.07 -14.74 -18.09
N PHE A 172 9.05 -14.65 -16.75
CA PHE A 172 9.26 -15.78 -15.83
C PHE A 172 7.96 -16.32 -15.23
N GLY A 173 6.79 -15.89 -15.74
CA GLY A 173 5.48 -16.28 -15.22
C GLY A 173 5.10 -15.59 -13.92
N ILE A 174 5.82 -14.52 -13.52
CA ILE A 174 5.51 -13.73 -12.34
C ILE A 174 4.62 -12.57 -12.75
N LYS A 175 3.45 -12.47 -12.12
CA LYS A 175 2.47 -11.42 -12.40
C LYS A 175 2.60 -10.30 -11.38
N THR A 176 2.54 -9.04 -11.82
CA THR A 176 2.57 -7.85 -10.94
C THR A 176 1.32 -7.02 -11.16
N THR A 177 0.72 -6.54 -10.08
CA THR A 177 -0.46 -5.67 -10.13
C THR A 177 -0.41 -4.60 -9.05
N LEU A 178 -1.11 -3.51 -9.31
CA LEU A 178 -1.30 -2.40 -8.40
C LEU A 178 -2.76 -2.39 -7.90
N ILE A 179 -2.93 -2.13 -6.62
CA ILE A 179 -4.22 -1.76 -6.07
C ILE A 179 -4.18 -0.26 -5.80
N GLU A 180 -5.16 0.48 -6.31
CA GLU A 180 -5.27 1.93 -6.22
C GLU A 180 -6.48 2.32 -5.34
N PRO A 181 -6.36 2.23 -3.99
CA PRO A 181 -7.44 2.66 -3.11
C PRO A 181 -7.60 4.18 -3.12
N GLY A 182 -8.85 4.63 -2.95
CA GLY A 182 -9.16 5.97 -2.50
C GLY A 182 -8.99 6.11 -0.99
N VAL A 183 -9.89 6.83 -0.34
CA VAL A 183 -9.92 6.96 1.11
C VAL A 183 -10.46 5.69 1.74
N ILE A 184 -9.62 5.04 2.56
CA ILE A 184 -9.97 3.80 3.26
C ILE A 184 -10.13 4.07 4.74
N LYS A 185 -11.21 3.54 5.34
CA LYS A 185 -11.52 3.67 6.77
C LYS A 185 -10.56 2.82 7.61
N THR A 186 -9.38 3.39 7.89
CA THR A 186 -8.30 2.77 8.66
C THR A 186 -7.64 3.81 9.56
N ASN A 187 -6.72 3.37 10.40
CA ASN A 187 -5.89 4.28 11.21
C ASN A 187 -4.81 5.03 10.39
N PHE A 188 -4.77 4.89 9.07
CA PHE A 188 -3.75 5.51 8.22
C PHE A 188 -3.70 7.02 8.41
N PHE A 189 -4.85 7.70 8.36
CA PHE A 189 -4.93 9.15 8.52
C PHE A 189 -4.58 9.62 9.95
N ASN A 190 -4.90 8.80 10.97
CA ASN A 190 -4.54 9.11 12.36
C ASN A 190 -3.03 8.91 12.62
N SER A 191 -2.37 8.08 11.83
CA SER A 191 -0.94 7.78 11.91
C SER A 191 -0.08 8.61 10.94
N MET A 192 -0.69 9.52 10.17
CA MET A 192 0.03 10.44 9.30
C MET A 192 0.99 11.31 10.10
N LYS A 193 2.21 11.44 9.58
CA LYS A 193 3.19 12.35 10.15
C LYS A 193 2.92 13.76 9.62
N VAL A 194 2.84 14.71 10.53
CA VAL A 194 2.70 16.15 10.24
C VAL A 194 3.95 16.82 10.81
N PRO A 195 4.54 17.84 10.16
CA PRO A 195 5.67 18.58 10.70
C PRO A 195 5.30 19.18 12.09
N GLU A 196 6.06 18.81 13.15
CA GLU A 196 5.74 19.22 14.52
C GLU A 196 6.10 20.69 14.79
N SER A 197 6.98 21.31 14.02
CA SER A 197 7.68 22.50 14.49
C SER A 197 7.69 23.73 13.58
N LYS A 198 7.22 23.65 12.34
CA LYS A 198 7.34 24.79 11.39
C LYS A 198 6.31 24.76 10.27
N ILE A 199 5.02 24.81 10.60
CA ILE A 199 4.07 25.21 9.56
C ILE A 199 4.23 26.72 9.38
N ASP A 200 4.65 27.16 8.18
CA ASP A 200 4.68 28.58 7.84
C ASP A 200 3.26 29.15 8.08
N PRO A 201 3.12 30.26 8.81
CA PRO A 201 1.81 30.87 9.06
C PRO A 201 0.97 31.10 7.81
N LYS A 202 1.61 31.26 6.65
CA LYS A 202 0.94 31.40 5.34
C LYS A 202 0.26 30.12 4.86
N TYR A 203 0.74 28.96 5.29
CA TYR A 203 0.16 27.65 4.94
C TYR A 203 -0.74 27.07 6.04
N LYS A 204 -0.81 27.75 7.21
CA LYS A 204 -1.54 27.19 8.35
C LYS A 204 -3.01 26.93 8.05
N GLU A 205 -3.71 27.91 7.48
CA GLU A 205 -5.13 27.75 7.13
C GLU A 205 -5.35 26.65 6.10
N LEU A 206 -4.52 26.61 5.04
CA LEU A 206 -4.56 25.55 4.04
C LEU A 206 -4.34 24.17 4.67
N THR A 207 -3.32 24.03 5.50
CA THR A 207 -2.96 22.78 6.17
C THR A 207 -4.09 22.31 7.10
N ASP A 208 -4.64 23.21 7.91
CA ASP A 208 -5.73 22.89 8.85
C ASP A 208 -6.99 22.44 8.10
N ASN A 209 -7.37 23.13 7.02
CA ASN A 209 -8.54 22.80 6.20
C ASN A 209 -8.39 21.41 5.52
N ILE A 210 -7.22 21.14 4.94
CA ILE A 210 -6.98 19.85 4.28
C ILE A 210 -6.98 18.72 5.31
N LEU A 211 -6.32 18.89 6.47
CA LEU A 211 -6.34 17.88 7.53
C LEU A 211 -7.75 17.61 8.06
N ALA A 212 -8.56 18.64 8.23
CA ALA A 212 -9.95 18.49 8.63
C ALA A 212 -10.76 17.71 7.57
N GLY A 213 -10.59 18.06 6.30
CA GLY A 213 -11.23 17.36 5.18
C GLY A 213 -10.84 15.89 5.10
N LEU A 214 -9.55 15.57 5.22
CA LEU A 214 -9.04 14.20 5.20
C LEU A 214 -9.59 13.36 6.37
N LYS A 215 -9.71 13.94 7.58
CA LYS A 215 -10.30 13.25 8.73
C LYS A 215 -11.78 12.94 8.52
N MET A 216 -12.53 13.92 8.01
CA MET A 216 -13.95 13.71 7.68
C MET A 216 -14.13 12.63 6.61
N MET A 217 -13.32 12.65 5.54
CA MET A 217 -13.36 11.63 4.49
C MET A 217 -12.99 10.23 5.04
N ALA A 218 -12.05 10.16 5.98
CA ALA A 218 -11.64 8.89 6.58
C ALA A 218 -12.77 8.19 7.34
N GLU A 219 -13.65 8.93 7.97
CA GLU A 219 -14.83 8.38 8.68
C GLU A 219 -15.84 7.74 7.70
N MET A 220 -15.96 8.31 6.51
CA MET A 220 -16.84 7.85 5.43
C MET A 220 -16.14 6.92 4.44
N GLY A 221 -14.87 6.65 4.64
CA GLY A 221 -14.03 5.90 3.72
C GLY A 221 -14.49 4.47 3.46
N THR A 222 -14.04 3.91 2.37
CA THR A 222 -14.29 2.51 1.99
C THR A 222 -13.72 1.56 3.06
N PRO A 223 -14.45 0.51 3.49
CA PRO A 223 -13.93 -0.48 4.42
C PRO A 223 -12.67 -1.18 3.88
N PRO A 224 -11.65 -1.46 4.73
CA PRO A 224 -10.42 -2.13 4.29
C PRO A 224 -10.67 -3.56 3.77
N SER A 225 -11.74 -4.23 4.22
CA SER A 225 -12.16 -5.53 3.69
C SER A 225 -12.47 -5.49 2.20
N GLN A 226 -13.04 -4.40 1.67
CA GLN A 226 -13.29 -4.27 0.23
C GLN A 226 -11.98 -4.19 -0.58
N VAL A 227 -10.91 -3.64 0.01
CA VAL A 227 -9.58 -3.68 -0.63
C VAL A 227 -9.06 -5.12 -0.66
N ALA A 228 -9.21 -5.87 0.44
CA ALA A 228 -8.86 -7.28 0.49
C ALA A 228 -9.65 -8.10 -0.54
N ASP A 229 -10.96 -7.86 -0.69
CA ASP A 229 -11.80 -8.53 -1.69
C ASP A 229 -11.29 -8.28 -3.13
N VAL A 230 -10.88 -7.05 -3.43
CA VAL A 230 -10.31 -6.71 -4.76
C VAL A 230 -8.93 -7.36 -4.95
N ILE A 231 -8.11 -7.45 -3.91
CA ILE A 231 -6.84 -8.20 -3.95
C ILE A 231 -7.13 -9.67 -4.27
N MET A 232 -8.07 -10.30 -3.59
CA MET A 232 -8.44 -11.70 -3.84
C MET A 232 -9.00 -11.89 -5.25
N LYS A 233 -9.85 -10.98 -5.72
CA LYS A 233 -10.32 -10.98 -7.12
C LYS A 233 -9.18 -10.91 -8.11
N ALA A 234 -8.18 -10.06 -7.87
CA ALA A 234 -7.00 -9.94 -8.74
C ALA A 234 -6.19 -11.24 -8.75
N ILE A 235 -5.96 -11.85 -7.57
CA ILE A 235 -5.19 -13.09 -7.42
C ILE A 235 -5.85 -14.28 -8.15
N HIS A 236 -7.18 -14.34 -8.15
CA HIS A 236 -7.95 -15.42 -8.80
C HIS A 236 -8.27 -15.16 -10.27
N SER A 237 -7.90 -13.99 -10.80
CA SER A 237 -8.15 -13.69 -12.21
C SER A 237 -7.21 -14.47 -13.13
N ASP A 238 -7.76 -15.07 -14.18
CA ASP A 238 -6.97 -15.72 -15.25
C ASP A 238 -6.03 -14.69 -15.90
N GLU A 239 -6.54 -13.47 -16.11
CA GLU A 239 -5.78 -12.33 -16.60
C GLU A 239 -5.73 -11.23 -15.53
N ILE A 240 -4.58 -11.09 -14.86
CA ILE A 240 -4.38 -10.05 -13.86
C ILE A 240 -4.15 -8.71 -14.56
N LEU A 241 -5.08 -7.76 -14.30
CA LEU A 241 -4.97 -6.41 -14.82
C LEU A 241 -3.76 -5.67 -14.21
N PRO A 242 -3.20 -4.67 -14.91
CA PRO A 242 -2.14 -3.84 -14.35
C PRO A 242 -2.55 -3.11 -13.06
N ARG A 243 -3.81 -2.72 -12.95
CA ARG A 243 -4.36 -1.90 -11.86
C ARG A 243 -5.78 -2.27 -11.51
N TYR A 244 -6.11 -2.10 -10.23
CA TYR A 244 -7.48 -2.22 -9.72
C TYR A 244 -7.76 -1.03 -8.81
N THR A 245 -8.70 -0.18 -9.21
CA THR A 245 -9.16 0.97 -8.42
C THR A 245 -10.18 0.51 -7.38
N VAL A 246 -10.10 1.01 -6.14
CA VAL A 246 -10.99 0.64 -5.04
C VAL A 246 -11.54 1.88 -4.34
N GLY A 247 -12.86 1.97 -4.27
CA GLY A 247 -13.61 3.07 -3.66
C GLY A 247 -14.28 3.97 -4.71
N ALA A 248 -15.44 4.50 -4.35
CA ALA A 248 -16.22 5.37 -5.24
C ALA A 248 -15.50 6.70 -5.51
N ASP A 249 -14.82 7.22 -4.49
CA ASP A 249 -13.98 8.42 -4.58
C ASP A 249 -12.81 8.22 -5.54
N ALA A 250 -12.12 7.08 -5.44
CA ALA A 250 -11.04 6.74 -6.37
C ALA A 250 -11.55 6.63 -7.81
N ALA A 251 -12.68 5.96 -8.02
CA ALA A 251 -13.28 5.84 -9.36
C ALA A 251 -13.62 7.22 -9.94
N MET A 252 -14.21 8.12 -9.15
CA MET A 252 -14.56 9.49 -9.54
C MET A 252 -13.32 10.29 -9.96
N PHE A 253 -12.25 10.26 -9.16
CA PHE A 253 -11.02 11.00 -9.49
C PHE A 253 -10.32 10.41 -10.71
N MET A 254 -10.31 9.09 -10.88
CA MET A 254 -9.71 8.44 -12.04
C MET A 254 -10.48 8.76 -13.33
N GLU A 255 -11.80 8.73 -13.28
CA GLU A 255 -12.65 9.13 -14.42
C GLU A 255 -12.43 10.60 -14.78
N ALA A 256 -12.40 11.50 -13.78
CA ALA A 256 -12.12 12.91 -13.99
C ALA A 256 -10.73 13.12 -14.62
N LYS A 257 -9.69 12.41 -14.15
CA LYS A 257 -8.33 12.51 -14.70
C LYS A 257 -8.22 12.00 -16.13
N GLN A 258 -8.96 10.96 -16.48
CA GLN A 258 -8.94 10.36 -17.81
C GLN A 258 -9.75 11.16 -18.83
N SER A 259 -10.85 11.80 -18.40
CA SER A 259 -11.78 12.51 -19.29
C SER A 259 -11.46 13.98 -19.52
N LYS A 260 -10.49 14.55 -18.79
CA LYS A 260 -10.14 15.97 -18.82
C LYS A 260 -8.70 16.18 -19.26
N THR A 261 -8.44 17.30 -19.93
CA THR A 261 -7.08 17.81 -20.11
C THR A 261 -6.47 18.20 -18.76
N ASP A 262 -5.15 18.34 -18.67
CA ASP A 262 -4.49 18.72 -17.41
C ASP A 262 -5.00 20.04 -16.84
N ILE A 263 -5.28 21.05 -17.70
CA ILE A 263 -5.83 22.35 -17.27
C ILE A 263 -7.27 22.20 -16.74
N GLU A 264 -8.11 21.41 -17.39
CA GLU A 264 -9.49 21.17 -16.96
C GLU A 264 -9.53 20.36 -15.66
N PHE A 265 -8.61 19.39 -15.52
CA PHE A 265 -8.48 18.62 -14.28
C PHE A 265 -7.98 19.48 -13.13
N GLU A 266 -7.00 20.36 -13.34
CA GLU A 266 -6.53 21.31 -12.32
C GLU A 266 -7.68 22.22 -11.84
N LYS A 267 -8.50 22.76 -12.77
CA LYS A 267 -9.67 23.57 -12.41
C LYS A 267 -10.71 22.75 -11.64
N TYR A 268 -10.96 21.52 -12.06
CA TYR A 268 -11.87 20.61 -11.35
C TYR A 268 -11.38 20.37 -9.92
N MET A 269 -10.11 19.98 -9.74
CA MET A 269 -9.54 19.73 -8.41
C MET A 269 -9.52 20.98 -7.55
N SER A 270 -9.20 22.15 -8.10
CA SER A 270 -9.23 23.43 -7.37
C SER A 270 -10.62 23.75 -6.85
N LYS A 271 -11.66 23.44 -7.59
CA LYS A 271 -13.05 23.62 -7.15
C LYS A 271 -13.41 22.65 -6.02
N GLU A 272 -13.09 21.37 -6.19
CA GLU A 272 -13.38 20.33 -5.16
C GLU A 272 -12.62 20.57 -3.84
N LEU A 273 -11.41 21.13 -3.91
CA LEU A 273 -10.54 21.29 -2.73
C LEU A 273 -10.68 22.64 -2.03
N PHE A 274 -11.08 23.71 -2.74
CA PHE A 274 -11.02 25.07 -2.23
C PHE A 274 -12.33 25.86 -2.31
N GLN A 275 -13.38 25.31 -2.93
CA GLN A 275 -14.65 26.05 -3.15
C GLN A 275 -15.88 25.32 -2.55
N SER A 276 -15.65 24.31 -1.71
CA SER A 276 -16.73 23.59 -1.00
C SER A 276 -17.15 24.31 0.28
#